data_ede2d072f240f911a1aafee304b2593a
#
_entry.id   ede2d072f240f911a1aafee304b2593a
#
_cell.length_a   1.000
_cell.length_b   1.000
_cell.length_c   1.000
_cell.angle_alpha   90.00
_cell.angle_beta   90.00
_cell.angle_gamma   90.00
#
_symmetry.space_group_name_H-M   'P 1'
#
loop_
_entity.id
_entity.type
_entity.pdbx_description
1 polymer ?
#
loop_
_entity_poly.entity_id
_entity_poly.type
_entity_poly.pdbx_seq_one_letter_code
_entity_poly.pdbx_strand_id
1 'polypeptide(L)'
;KKIILSLSIILLTFISNAQQTATLLYHWQDSTLVASTAHNNTYNECWGLEINSYEIAVIGSTAGTHFFDITDPFNSTEVAFVAGAYTGTGVIHRDYHDFEGYLYVVCDEGNTSTLQIIDITNLPDSVSTVYDSNALLTRSHNIYIDTTSAKMYSCGTNGTMQVYSLESPQNPILIYSYNTGVHDAYIINNIAYLNCGGNGLIIEDFTMVDTIGDQPTQLASFTSYPDAGYNHSGWLNENKTIYAMLDENHGYDVKLLDVSDLTNISVLSIFNSGVDPQSMAHNGIIKGDLLFISYYHDGLRVFDISDPLNPIQTWEYDTYPSNNYAGYKGAWGVYPNLPSGNIIVSDMQTGLY
;
A
#
# COMPACT_ATOMS: atom_id res chain seq x y z
N LYS A 1 43.05 8.06 -58.14
CA LYS A 1 41.99 8.47 -57.20
C LYS A 1 42.01 7.48 -56.05
N LYS A 2 42.43 7.93 -54.85
CA LYS A 2 42.39 7.17 -53.60
C LYS A 2 41.02 7.45 -52.95
N ILE A 3 40.23 6.43 -52.71
CA ILE A 3 38.98 6.50 -51.95
C ILE A 3 39.39 6.29 -50.49
N ILE A 4 39.19 7.31 -49.66
CA ILE A 4 39.35 7.21 -48.21
C ILE A 4 37.97 6.83 -47.68
N LEU A 5 37.84 5.61 -47.17
CA LEU A 5 36.63 5.12 -46.47
C LEU A 5 36.75 5.57 -45.00
N SER A 6 35.96 6.57 -44.60
CA SER A 6 35.85 7.00 -43.24
C SER A 6 34.93 6.07 -42.47
N LEU A 7 35.50 5.29 -41.55
CA LEU A 7 34.75 4.40 -40.66
C LEU A 7 34.33 5.21 -39.40
N SER A 8 33.08 5.66 -39.33
CA SER A 8 32.53 6.28 -38.13
C SER A 8 32.19 5.20 -37.10
N ILE A 9 32.99 5.09 -36.05
CA ILE A 9 32.68 4.26 -34.89
C ILE A 9 31.68 5.02 -34.03
N ILE A 10 30.42 4.57 -33.99
CA ILE A 10 29.42 5.04 -33.03
C ILE A 10 29.74 4.32 -31.74
N LEU A 11 30.27 5.06 -30.77
CA LEU A 11 30.48 4.59 -29.40
C LEU A 11 29.12 4.66 -28.69
N LEU A 12 28.39 3.53 -28.62
CA LEU A 12 27.24 3.37 -27.75
C LEU A 12 27.79 3.27 -26.30
N THR A 13 27.69 4.35 -25.55
CA THR A 13 27.89 4.31 -24.11
C THR A 13 26.65 3.67 -23.48
N PHE A 14 26.73 2.40 -23.13
CA PHE A 14 25.79 1.79 -22.21
C PHE A 14 26.04 2.40 -20.82
N ILE A 15 25.18 3.31 -20.37
CA ILE A 15 25.12 3.68 -18.96
C ILE A 15 24.44 2.47 -18.28
N SER A 16 25.25 1.60 -17.71
CA SER A 16 24.76 0.61 -16.75
C SER A 16 24.42 1.37 -15.48
N ASN A 17 23.16 1.67 -15.25
CA ASN A 17 22.69 2.04 -13.92
C ASN A 17 22.84 0.78 -13.08
N ALA A 18 23.85 0.72 -12.24
CA ALA A 18 23.99 -0.37 -11.28
C ALA A 18 22.87 -0.21 -10.24
N GLN A 19 22.03 -1.22 -10.13
CA GLN A 19 21.07 -1.37 -9.04
C GLN A 19 21.79 -1.20 -7.71
N GLN A 20 21.24 -0.37 -6.81
CA GLN A 20 21.83 -0.11 -5.50
C GLN A 20 21.03 -0.81 -4.41
N THR A 21 21.73 -1.33 -3.43
CA THR A 21 21.09 -1.85 -2.21
C THR A 21 20.79 -0.67 -1.28
N ALA A 22 19.54 -0.55 -0.83
CA ALA A 22 19.14 0.43 0.17
C ALA A 22 19.84 0.13 1.51
N THR A 23 20.10 1.18 2.29
CA THR A 23 20.78 1.04 3.58
C THR A 23 19.76 0.77 4.67
N LEU A 24 19.92 -0.33 5.39
CA LEU A 24 19.15 -0.59 6.61
C LEU A 24 19.58 0.40 7.71
N LEU A 25 18.60 1.13 8.25
CA LEU A 25 18.81 2.08 9.35
C LEU A 25 18.42 1.46 10.69
N TYR A 26 17.32 0.69 10.70
CA TYR A 26 16.78 0.02 11.87
C TYR A 26 16.02 -1.25 11.46
N HIS A 27 15.95 -2.20 12.38
CA HIS A 27 15.13 -3.41 12.24
C HIS A 27 14.56 -3.80 13.59
N TRP A 28 13.24 -4.10 13.61
CA TRP A 28 12.57 -4.57 14.80
C TRP A 28 11.79 -5.86 14.51
N GLN A 29 11.92 -6.80 15.42
CA GLN A 29 11.17 -8.05 15.45
C GLN A 29 10.95 -8.49 16.90
N ASP A 30 9.71 -8.87 17.24
CA ASP A 30 9.38 -9.46 18.54
C ASP A 30 9.12 -10.98 18.38
N SER A 31 10.06 -11.78 18.84
CA SER A 31 9.97 -13.24 18.79
C SER A 31 8.98 -13.85 19.79
N THR A 32 8.36 -13.03 20.67
CA THR A 32 7.34 -13.50 21.63
C THR A 32 5.94 -13.50 21.03
N LEU A 33 5.73 -12.78 19.93
CA LEU A 33 4.47 -12.76 19.22
C LEU A 33 4.20 -14.07 18.49
N VAL A 34 2.95 -14.50 18.50
CA VAL A 34 2.53 -15.74 17.82
C VAL A 34 2.24 -15.47 16.35
N ALA A 35 2.75 -16.31 15.48
CA ALA A 35 2.45 -16.20 14.05
C ALA A 35 1.06 -16.75 13.71
N SER A 36 0.49 -16.30 12.60
CA SER A 36 -0.78 -16.81 12.07
C SER A 36 -0.65 -18.28 11.63
N THR A 37 -1.75 -19.02 11.73
CA THR A 37 -1.78 -20.40 11.25
C THR A 37 -1.87 -20.52 9.73
N ALA A 38 -2.38 -19.50 9.05
CA ALA A 38 -2.60 -19.54 7.61
C ALA A 38 -1.31 -19.31 6.81
N HIS A 39 -0.56 -18.26 7.14
CA HIS A 39 0.60 -17.84 6.35
C HIS A 39 1.90 -17.81 7.17
N ASN A 40 1.83 -18.16 8.46
CA ASN A 40 2.96 -18.04 9.38
C ASN A 40 3.52 -16.61 9.42
N ASN A 41 2.65 -15.62 9.23
CA ASN A 41 2.99 -14.21 9.39
C ASN A 41 2.76 -13.77 10.84
N THR A 42 3.67 -12.94 11.34
CA THR A 42 3.54 -12.29 12.65
C THR A 42 3.11 -10.84 12.48
N TYR A 43 3.51 -10.23 11.37
CA TYR A 43 3.30 -8.83 11.05
C TYR A 43 2.46 -8.69 9.78
N ASN A 44 1.96 -7.49 9.54
CA ASN A 44 1.13 -7.13 8.39
C ASN A 44 1.42 -5.69 7.95
N GLU A 45 0.43 -4.86 7.63
CA GLU A 45 0.64 -3.56 7.01
C GLU A 45 1.45 -2.59 7.90
N CYS A 46 2.07 -1.61 7.26
CA CYS A 46 2.76 -0.48 7.91
C CYS A 46 2.20 0.86 7.43
N TRP A 47 2.40 1.88 8.26
CA TRP A 47 2.04 3.26 7.94
C TRP A 47 3.08 4.22 8.49
N GLY A 48 3.19 5.42 7.93
CA GLY A 48 4.07 6.46 8.42
C GLY A 48 3.30 7.70 8.82
N LEU A 49 3.68 8.32 9.93
CA LEU A 49 3.07 9.54 10.43
C LEU A 49 4.13 10.61 10.64
N GLU A 50 3.77 11.86 10.34
CA GLU A 50 4.48 13.05 10.81
C GLU A 50 3.58 13.76 11.81
N ILE A 51 4.01 13.85 13.06
CA ILE A 51 3.24 14.49 14.13
C ILE A 51 4.15 15.17 15.16
N ASN A 52 3.84 16.39 15.55
CA ASN A 52 4.61 17.17 16.53
C ASN A 52 6.11 17.27 16.18
N SER A 53 6.48 17.26 14.90
CA SER A 53 7.85 17.20 14.37
C SER A 53 8.57 15.87 14.63
N TYR A 54 7.85 14.81 14.98
CA TYR A 54 8.35 13.44 15.04
C TYR A 54 7.91 12.66 13.80
N GLU A 55 8.74 11.75 13.37
CA GLU A 55 8.40 10.73 12.39
C GLU A 55 8.12 9.42 13.11
N ILE A 56 6.95 8.85 12.89
CA ILE A 56 6.49 7.64 13.56
C ILE A 56 6.22 6.56 12.53
N ALA A 57 6.82 5.39 12.72
CA ALA A 57 6.45 4.19 12.00
C ALA A 57 5.36 3.45 12.77
N VAL A 58 4.31 3.05 12.07
CA VAL A 58 3.25 2.17 12.55
C VAL A 58 3.42 0.82 11.88
N ILE A 59 3.33 -0.27 12.64
CA ILE A 59 3.28 -1.62 12.08
C ILE A 59 2.25 -2.47 12.80
N GLY A 60 1.51 -3.25 12.04
CA GLY A 60 0.56 -4.20 12.54
C GLY A 60 1.21 -5.55 12.89
N SER A 61 0.64 -6.20 13.90
CA SER A 61 0.99 -7.56 14.26
C SER A 61 -0.25 -8.40 14.56
N THR A 62 -0.05 -9.69 14.79
CA THR A 62 -1.12 -10.57 15.29
C THR A 62 -1.66 -10.15 16.66
N ALA A 63 -0.94 -9.31 17.41
CA ALA A 63 -1.35 -8.80 18.71
C ALA A 63 -2.04 -7.41 18.64
N GLY A 64 -1.69 -6.57 17.67
CA GLY A 64 -2.24 -5.20 17.59
C GLY A 64 -1.36 -4.28 16.76
N THR A 65 -1.38 -3.01 17.11
CA THR A 65 -0.71 -1.91 16.41
C THR A 65 0.44 -1.38 17.27
N HIS A 66 1.63 -1.33 16.72
CA HIS A 66 2.86 -0.84 17.34
C HIS A 66 3.24 0.51 16.73
N PHE A 67 3.74 1.44 17.56
CA PHE A 67 4.18 2.78 17.16
C PHE A 67 5.64 2.95 17.55
N PHE A 68 6.47 3.36 16.59
CA PHE A 68 7.89 3.58 16.79
C PHE A 68 8.25 5.03 16.47
N ASP A 69 8.89 5.73 17.39
CA ASP A 69 9.59 6.98 17.06
C ASP A 69 10.84 6.64 16.26
N ILE A 70 10.86 7.09 15.01
CA ILE A 70 11.93 6.89 14.05
C ILE A 70 12.58 8.20 13.61
N THR A 71 12.35 9.28 14.36
CA THR A 71 12.93 10.62 14.11
C THR A 71 14.45 10.57 14.06
N ASP A 72 15.08 9.78 14.94
CA ASP A 72 16.47 9.32 14.79
C ASP A 72 16.45 7.86 14.36
N PRO A 73 16.57 7.57 13.05
CA PRO A 73 16.34 6.23 12.54
C PRO A 73 17.33 5.19 13.03
N PHE A 74 18.51 5.61 13.54
CA PHE A 74 19.49 4.68 14.13
C PHE A 74 19.19 4.33 15.59
N ASN A 75 18.31 5.08 16.24
CA ASN A 75 17.91 4.89 17.63
C ASN A 75 16.40 4.80 17.78
N SER A 76 15.72 4.18 16.81
CA SER A 76 14.27 4.00 16.82
C SER A 76 13.80 3.25 18.06
N THR A 77 12.69 3.65 18.63
CA THR A 77 12.13 3.05 19.85
C THR A 77 10.63 2.89 19.77
N GLU A 78 10.10 1.77 20.26
CA GLU A 78 8.66 1.62 20.44
C GLU A 78 8.16 2.58 21.52
N VAL A 79 7.21 3.44 21.15
CA VAL A 79 6.66 4.49 22.05
C VAL A 79 5.24 4.18 22.50
N ALA A 80 4.50 3.37 21.75
CA ALA A 80 3.16 2.95 22.12
C ALA A 80 2.77 1.61 21.47
N PHE A 81 1.82 0.92 22.12
CA PHE A 81 1.17 -0.27 21.61
C PHE A 81 -0.33 -0.22 21.91
N VAL A 82 -1.16 -0.57 20.94
CA VAL A 82 -2.61 -0.73 21.08
C VAL A 82 -3.00 -2.13 20.70
N ALA A 83 -3.58 -2.88 21.63
CA ALA A 83 -4.05 -4.24 21.37
C ALA A 83 -5.19 -4.22 20.34
N GLY A 84 -5.17 -5.17 19.40
CA GLY A 84 -6.28 -5.36 18.48
C GLY A 84 -7.50 -5.96 19.19
N ALA A 85 -8.71 -5.64 18.73
CA ALA A 85 -9.93 -6.26 19.26
C ALA A 85 -9.98 -7.78 18.99
N TYR A 86 -9.40 -8.23 17.87
CA TYR A 86 -9.14 -9.63 17.55
C TYR A 86 -7.64 -9.86 17.44
N THR A 87 -7.11 -10.88 18.12
CA THR A 87 -5.67 -11.15 18.25
C THR A 87 -5.33 -12.63 18.13
N GLY A 88 -4.05 -12.92 17.94
CA GLY A 88 -3.49 -14.27 17.96
C GLY A 88 -3.42 -14.95 16.60
N THR A 89 -3.36 -16.26 16.58
CA THR A 89 -3.02 -17.09 15.40
C THR A 89 -4.03 -17.02 14.23
N GLY A 90 -5.16 -16.38 14.44
CA GLY A 90 -6.16 -16.16 13.38
C GLY A 90 -5.97 -14.86 12.61
N VAL A 91 -5.11 -13.93 13.06
CA VAL A 91 -4.90 -12.63 12.42
C VAL A 91 -3.88 -12.77 11.29
N ILE A 92 -4.27 -12.28 10.10
CA ILE A 92 -3.39 -12.16 8.94
C ILE A 92 -3.22 -10.67 8.60
N HIS A 93 -4.33 -9.93 8.53
CA HIS A 93 -4.40 -8.58 8.00
C HIS A 93 -4.73 -7.57 9.09
N ARG A 94 -4.04 -6.44 9.07
CA ARG A 94 -4.46 -5.14 9.62
C ARG A 94 -4.09 -4.10 8.61
N ASP A 95 -4.90 -3.03 8.54
CA ASP A 95 -4.61 -1.92 7.65
C ASP A 95 -4.88 -0.59 8.35
N TYR A 96 -4.22 0.47 7.86
CA TYR A 96 -4.07 1.75 8.51
C TYR A 96 -4.25 2.91 7.56
N HIS A 97 -4.91 3.95 8.04
CA HIS A 97 -4.85 5.28 7.44
C HIS A 97 -5.07 6.34 8.51
N ASP A 98 -4.43 7.51 8.39
CA ASP A 98 -4.62 8.61 9.34
C ASP A 98 -5.44 9.75 8.75
N PHE A 99 -6.13 10.48 9.64
CA PHE A 99 -6.88 11.67 9.30
C PHE A 99 -7.07 12.55 10.54
N GLU A 100 -6.73 13.84 10.44
CA GLU A 100 -6.95 14.87 11.47
C GLU A 100 -6.51 14.47 12.89
N GLY A 101 -5.35 13.85 13.03
CA GLY A 101 -4.78 13.44 14.32
C GLY A 101 -5.33 12.12 14.85
N TYR A 102 -6.00 11.35 14.03
CA TYR A 102 -6.50 10.01 14.35
C TYR A 102 -5.94 8.97 13.40
N LEU A 103 -5.54 7.82 13.93
CA LEU A 103 -5.22 6.63 13.15
C LEU A 103 -6.43 5.69 13.15
N TYR A 104 -6.90 5.32 11.98
CA TYR A 104 -7.95 4.33 11.79
C TYR A 104 -7.32 2.98 11.52
N VAL A 105 -7.82 1.95 12.20
CA VAL A 105 -7.27 0.60 12.15
C VAL A 105 -8.39 -0.39 11.90
N VAL A 106 -8.18 -1.28 10.92
CA VAL A 106 -9.07 -2.39 10.62
C VAL A 106 -8.35 -3.73 10.70
N CYS A 107 -9.12 -4.82 10.74
CA CYS A 107 -8.64 -6.19 10.65
C CYS A 107 -9.65 -7.02 9.87
N ASP A 108 -9.18 -7.90 8.98
CA ASP A 108 -10.06 -8.68 8.12
C ASP A 108 -10.54 -9.98 8.76
N GLU A 109 -9.97 -10.41 9.87
CA GLU A 109 -10.29 -11.68 10.49
C GLU A 109 -11.06 -11.54 11.81
N GLY A 110 -11.72 -12.64 12.17
CA GLY A 110 -12.41 -12.80 13.46
C GLY A 110 -13.82 -12.23 13.49
N ASN A 111 -14.58 -12.68 14.49
CA ASN A 111 -15.96 -12.23 14.72
C ASN A 111 -16.04 -11.03 15.67
N THR A 112 -14.92 -10.70 16.31
CA THR A 112 -14.78 -9.65 17.33
C THR A 112 -13.91 -8.51 16.87
N SER A 113 -13.47 -8.52 15.60
CA SER A 113 -12.79 -7.38 15.00
C SER A 113 -13.68 -6.16 14.97
N THR A 114 -13.06 -5.00 15.04
CA THR A 114 -13.72 -3.70 15.13
C THR A 114 -13.01 -2.71 14.22
N LEU A 115 -13.67 -1.60 13.92
CA LEU A 115 -12.94 -0.38 13.60
C LEU A 115 -12.38 0.17 14.91
N GLN A 116 -11.07 0.40 14.96
CA GLN A 116 -10.44 1.16 16.04
C GLN A 116 -10.06 2.55 15.52
N ILE A 117 -10.34 3.60 16.28
CA ILE A 117 -9.86 4.96 16.02
C ILE A 117 -9.00 5.37 17.20
N ILE A 118 -7.75 5.67 16.93
CA ILE A 118 -6.73 5.96 17.93
C ILE A 118 -6.36 7.44 17.80
N ASP A 119 -6.53 8.20 18.87
CA ASP A 119 -6.01 9.56 18.98
C ASP A 119 -4.48 9.49 19.09
N ILE A 120 -3.81 10.07 18.11
CA ILE A 120 -2.35 10.08 17.98
C ILE A 120 -1.75 11.47 18.23
N THR A 121 -2.56 12.45 18.63
CA THR A 121 -2.14 13.85 18.77
C THR A 121 -1.05 14.08 19.82
N ASN A 122 -0.91 13.16 20.78
CA ASN A 122 0.10 13.24 21.85
C ASN A 122 1.35 12.38 21.57
N LEU A 123 1.49 11.80 20.38
CA LEU A 123 2.74 11.10 20.03
C LEU A 123 3.96 12.05 20.07
N PRO A 124 5.12 11.58 20.54
CA PRO A 124 5.46 10.20 20.93
C PRO A 124 5.11 9.83 22.37
N ASP A 125 4.54 10.75 23.18
CA ASP A 125 4.33 10.53 24.61
C ASP A 125 3.24 9.50 24.91
N SER A 126 2.15 9.49 24.16
CA SER A 126 1.04 8.54 24.34
C SER A 126 0.05 8.53 23.16
N VAL A 127 -0.73 7.46 23.11
CA VAL A 127 -1.92 7.34 22.24
C VAL A 127 -3.13 6.94 23.09
N SER A 128 -4.36 7.19 22.59
CA SER A 128 -5.57 6.73 23.26
C SER A 128 -6.63 6.25 22.26
N THR A 129 -7.24 5.10 22.51
CA THR A 129 -8.34 4.60 21.68
C THR A 129 -9.62 5.37 22.02
N VAL A 130 -10.14 6.11 21.04
CA VAL A 130 -11.35 6.93 21.18
C VAL A 130 -12.59 6.24 20.64
N TYR A 131 -12.41 5.26 19.75
CA TYR A 131 -13.47 4.40 19.23
C TYR A 131 -12.94 2.97 19.08
N ASP A 132 -13.69 1.98 19.55
CA ASP A 132 -13.40 0.56 19.38
C ASP A 132 -14.74 -0.19 19.36
N SER A 133 -15.30 -0.40 18.17
CA SER A 133 -16.63 -0.98 18.05
C SER A 133 -16.83 -1.63 16.70
N ASN A 134 -17.61 -2.70 16.67
CA ASN A 134 -18.10 -3.37 15.46
C ASN A 134 -19.47 -2.87 14.99
N ALA A 135 -19.96 -1.77 15.53
CA ALA A 135 -21.27 -1.21 15.20
C ALA A 135 -21.33 -0.69 13.75
N LEU A 136 -20.20 -0.19 13.21
CA LEU A 136 -20.11 0.29 11.83
C LEU A 136 -19.65 -0.82 10.89
N LEU A 137 -18.55 -1.48 11.23
CA LEU A 137 -18.00 -2.61 10.48
C LEU A 137 -17.37 -3.60 11.45
N THR A 138 -17.46 -4.88 11.13
CA THR A 138 -16.83 -5.95 11.91
C THR A 138 -15.44 -6.25 11.36
N ARG A 139 -15.33 -6.38 10.04
CA ARG A 139 -14.09 -6.72 9.34
C ARG A 139 -13.92 -5.85 8.11
N SER A 140 -12.70 -5.46 7.82
CA SER A 140 -12.33 -4.84 6.56
C SER A 140 -10.94 -5.31 6.16
N HIS A 141 -10.75 -5.55 4.88
CA HIS A 141 -9.46 -5.97 4.35
C HIS A 141 -8.49 -4.80 4.30
N ASN A 142 -8.88 -3.71 3.64
CA ASN A 142 -8.13 -2.46 3.55
C ASN A 142 -9.03 -1.26 3.87
N ILE A 143 -8.41 -0.13 4.22
CA ILE A 143 -9.06 1.17 4.31
C ILE A 143 -8.26 2.22 3.54
N TYR A 144 -8.96 3.16 2.95
CA TYR A 144 -8.37 4.37 2.38
C TYR A 144 -9.15 5.59 2.83
N ILE A 145 -8.48 6.69 3.12
CA ILE A 145 -9.13 7.97 3.46
C ILE A 145 -8.76 9.02 2.44
N ASP A 146 -9.77 9.53 1.73
CA ASP A 146 -9.62 10.76 0.96
C ASP A 146 -9.67 11.95 1.92
N THR A 147 -8.51 12.41 2.32
CA THR A 147 -8.35 13.52 3.27
C THR A 147 -8.90 14.83 2.73
N THR A 148 -9.09 14.95 1.41
CA THR A 148 -9.64 16.18 0.79
C THR A 148 -11.14 16.26 0.91
N SER A 149 -11.83 15.12 0.96
CA SER A 149 -13.30 15.03 1.05
C SER A 149 -13.79 14.52 2.41
N ALA A 150 -12.89 14.22 3.34
CA ALA A 150 -13.19 13.62 4.64
C ALA A 150 -14.05 12.37 4.50
N LYS A 151 -13.67 11.45 3.61
CA LYS A 151 -14.38 10.18 3.36
C LYS A 151 -13.44 9.00 3.56
N MET A 152 -13.88 8.00 4.35
CA MET A 152 -13.20 6.72 4.54
C MET A 152 -13.86 5.66 3.67
N TYR A 153 -13.05 4.92 2.93
CA TYR A 153 -13.45 3.79 2.10
C TYR A 153 -12.93 2.51 2.74
N SER A 154 -13.82 1.62 3.14
CA SER A 154 -13.51 0.35 3.78
C SER A 154 -13.72 -0.76 2.75
N CYS A 155 -12.61 -1.34 2.27
CA CYS A 155 -12.59 -2.35 1.22
C CYS A 155 -12.67 -3.77 1.78
N GLY A 156 -13.24 -4.72 1.01
CA GLY A 156 -13.39 -6.11 1.44
C GLY A 156 -14.40 -6.34 2.58
N THR A 157 -15.10 -5.30 3.02
CA THR A 157 -16.09 -5.39 4.10
C THR A 157 -17.26 -6.28 3.69
N ASN A 158 -17.33 -7.50 4.23
CA ASN A 158 -18.32 -8.50 3.84
C ASN A 158 -18.39 -8.76 2.31
N GLY A 159 -17.27 -8.64 1.60
CA GLY A 159 -17.18 -8.80 0.14
C GLY A 159 -17.66 -7.59 -0.67
N THR A 160 -17.81 -6.44 -0.02
CA THR A 160 -18.22 -5.17 -0.63
C THR A 160 -17.28 -4.05 -0.20
N MET A 161 -17.50 -2.82 -0.67
CA MET A 161 -16.88 -1.63 -0.13
C MET A 161 -17.94 -0.76 0.55
N GLN A 162 -17.59 -0.15 1.67
CA GLN A 162 -18.42 0.82 2.38
C GLN A 162 -17.72 2.16 2.46
N VAL A 163 -18.48 3.25 2.34
CA VAL A 163 -17.98 4.62 2.41
C VAL A 163 -18.60 5.34 3.58
N TYR A 164 -17.75 5.99 4.38
CA TYR A 164 -18.15 6.70 5.58
C TYR A 164 -17.73 8.16 5.49
N SER A 165 -18.61 9.08 5.90
CA SER A 165 -18.26 10.47 6.16
C SER A 165 -17.43 10.56 7.45
N LEU A 166 -16.35 11.33 7.39
CA LEU A 166 -15.49 11.68 8.51
C LEU A 166 -15.60 13.18 8.89
N GLU A 167 -16.71 13.85 8.58
CA GLU A 167 -16.96 15.23 9.06
C GLU A 167 -16.82 15.33 10.59
N SER A 168 -17.08 14.25 11.29
CA SER A 168 -16.72 14.05 12.71
C SER A 168 -15.74 12.86 12.77
N PRO A 169 -14.42 13.08 12.85
CA PRO A 169 -13.42 12.02 12.73
C PRO A 169 -13.60 10.87 13.72
N GLN A 170 -14.04 11.14 14.94
CA GLN A 170 -14.28 10.12 15.97
C GLN A 170 -15.62 9.38 15.80
N ASN A 171 -16.52 9.87 14.93
CA ASN A 171 -17.88 9.34 14.77
C ASN A 171 -18.20 9.16 13.28
N PRO A 172 -17.58 8.21 12.56
CA PRO A 172 -17.84 7.96 11.15
C PRO A 172 -19.32 7.63 10.91
N ILE A 173 -19.88 8.10 9.80
CA ILE A 173 -21.26 7.87 9.42
C ILE A 173 -21.26 7.15 8.06
N LEU A 174 -21.88 5.96 7.98
CA LEU A 174 -22.05 5.25 6.71
C LEU A 174 -22.90 6.08 5.75
N ILE A 175 -22.33 6.40 4.56
CA ILE A 175 -23.01 7.18 3.52
C ILE A 175 -23.27 6.36 2.25
N TYR A 176 -22.50 5.28 2.02
CA TYR A 176 -22.68 4.45 0.83
C TYR A 176 -22.20 3.02 1.03
N SER A 177 -22.83 2.06 0.33
CA SER A 177 -22.36 0.67 0.23
C SER A 177 -22.27 0.27 -1.23
N TYR A 178 -21.07 -0.04 -1.69
CA TYR A 178 -20.76 -0.45 -3.05
C TYR A 178 -20.91 -1.98 -3.16
N ASN A 179 -21.72 -2.45 -4.11
CA ASN A 179 -22.08 -3.87 -4.21
C ASN A 179 -21.07 -4.75 -4.96
N THR A 180 -20.03 -4.15 -5.53
CA THR A 180 -18.93 -4.87 -6.19
C THR A 180 -17.82 -5.13 -5.20
N GLY A 181 -17.19 -6.30 -5.23
CA GLY A 181 -16.03 -6.60 -4.43
C GLY A 181 -14.87 -5.70 -4.84
N VAL A 182 -14.42 -4.86 -3.92
CA VAL A 182 -13.23 -4.01 -4.05
C VAL A 182 -12.21 -4.55 -3.06
N HIS A 183 -11.04 -4.92 -3.57
CA HIS A 183 -9.96 -5.44 -2.74
C HIS A 183 -9.23 -4.31 -2.03
N ASP A 184 -8.81 -3.32 -2.79
CA ASP A 184 -8.12 -2.13 -2.35
C ASP A 184 -8.52 -0.91 -3.20
N ALA A 185 -8.26 0.31 -2.74
CA ALA A 185 -8.64 1.51 -3.46
C ALA A 185 -7.67 2.66 -3.19
N TYR A 186 -7.41 3.45 -4.23
CA TYR A 186 -6.74 4.74 -4.12
C TYR A 186 -7.74 5.85 -4.44
N ILE A 187 -7.90 6.81 -3.55
CA ILE A 187 -8.88 7.89 -3.75
C ILE A 187 -8.23 9.26 -3.60
N ILE A 188 -8.57 10.16 -4.49
CA ILE A 188 -8.16 11.57 -4.42
C ILE A 188 -9.24 12.50 -4.97
N ASN A 189 -9.63 13.51 -4.21
CA ASN A 189 -10.65 14.48 -4.58
C ASN A 189 -11.98 13.82 -5.02
N ASN A 190 -12.43 12.82 -4.26
CA ASN A 190 -13.61 11.99 -4.54
C ASN A 190 -13.51 11.08 -5.78
N ILE A 191 -12.39 11.05 -6.50
CA ILE A 191 -12.19 10.11 -7.61
C ILE A 191 -11.52 8.86 -7.05
N ALA A 192 -12.22 7.73 -7.11
CA ALA A 192 -11.79 6.46 -6.58
C ALA A 192 -11.31 5.53 -7.70
N TYR A 193 -10.09 5.05 -7.58
CA TYR A 193 -9.49 3.99 -8.39
C TYR A 193 -9.65 2.68 -7.61
N LEU A 194 -10.62 1.87 -8.00
CA LEU A 194 -11.03 0.68 -7.29
C LEU A 194 -10.36 -0.56 -7.88
N ASN A 195 -9.50 -1.22 -7.10
CA ASN A 195 -8.83 -2.47 -7.48
C ASN A 195 -9.78 -3.64 -7.15
N CYS A 196 -10.39 -4.22 -8.19
CA CYS A 196 -11.51 -5.15 -8.05
C CYS A 196 -11.11 -6.61 -8.33
N GLY A 197 -9.88 -6.99 -8.05
CA GLY A 197 -9.37 -8.35 -8.27
C GLY A 197 -9.53 -8.80 -9.72
N GLY A 198 -10.14 -9.96 -9.96
CA GLY A 198 -10.38 -10.47 -11.31
C GLY A 198 -11.31 -9.61 -12.18
N ASN A 199 -11.95 -8.58 -11.61
CA ASN A 199 -12.74 -7.60 -12.36
C ASN A 199 -11.92 -6.39 -12.83
N GLY A 200 -10.61 -6.36 -12.55
CA GLY A 200 -9.69 -5.30 -12.99
C GLY A 200 -9.88 -3.99 -12.23
N LEU A 201 -9.67 -2.86 -12.92
CA LEU A 201 -9.74 -1.51 -12.37
C LEU A 201 -11.06 -0.84 -12.76
N ILE A 202 -11.77 -0.28 -11.76
CA ILE A 202 -12.97 0.56 -11.98
C ILE A 202 -12.68 1.94 -11.40
N ILE A 203 -13.04 3.00 -12.13
CA ILE A 203 -12.84 4.38 -11.67
C ILE A 203 -14.21 5.05 -11.51
N GLU A 204 -14.47 5.53 -10.31
CA GLU A 204 -15.75 6.09 -9.89
C GLU A 204 -15.59 7.50 -9.32
N ASP A 205 -16.55 8.37 -9.57
CA ASP A 205 -16.65 9.72 -8.98
C ASP A 205 -17.69 9.72 -7.84
N PHE A 206 -17.20 9.94 -6.63
CA PHE A 206 -17.98 10.02 -5.39
C PHE A 206 -18.30 11.45 -4.96
N THR A 207 -18.11 12.45 -5.83
CA THR A 207 -18.36 13.87 -5.50
C THR A 207 -19.78 14.11 -4.99
N MET A 208 -20.75 13.39 -5.54
CA MET A 208 -22.17 13.55 -5.19
C MET A 208 -22.68 12.51 -4.17
N VAL A 209 -21.77 11.81 -3.50
CA VAL A 209 -22.13 10.79 -2.50
C VAL A 209 -21.89 11.33 -1.11
N ASP A 210 -22.94 11.85 -0.48
CA ASP A 210 -22.89 12.45 0.87
C ASP A 210 -23.88 11.79 1.84
N THR A 211 -24.90 11.10 1.33
CA THR A 211 -25.91 10.40 2.15
C THR A 211 -26.33 9.06 1.55
N ILE A 212 -26.91 8.20 2.39
CA ILE A 212 -27.47 6.93 1.95
C ILE A 212 -28.54 7.17 0.86
N GLY A 213 -28.32 6.56 -0.30
CA GLY A 213 -29.18 6.68 -1.48
C GLY A 213 -28.53 7.41 -2.64
N ASP A 214 -27.52 8.22 -2.39
CA ASP A 214 -26.72 8.80 -3.45
C ASP A 214 -25.94 7.70 -4.20
N GLN A 215 -25.55 8.00 -5.44
CA GLN A 215 -24.83 7.04 -6.29
C GLN A 215 -23.59 7.69 -6.88
N PRO A 216 -22.44 6.99 -6.89
CA PRO A 216 -21.28 7.46 -7.64
C PRO A 216 -21.53 7.38 -9.14
N THR A 217 -20.70 8.07 -9.89
CA THR A 217 -20.72 8.02 -11.36
C THR A 217 -19.50 7.26 -11.85
N GLN A 218 -19.72 6.16 -12.57
CA GLN A 218 -18.61 5.44 -13.18
C GLN A 218 -17.97 6.27 -14.30
N LEU A 219 -16.68 6.56 -14.15
CA LEU A 219 -15.89 7.31 -15.13
C LEU A 219 -15.20 6.39 -16.12
N ALA A 220 -14.69 5.25 -15.65
CA ALA A 220 -13.99 4.27 -16.47
C ALA A 220 -14.08 2.86 -15.92
N SER A 221 -13.77 1.89 -16.79
CA SER A 221 -13.61 0.48 -16.44
C SER A 221 -12.52 -0.12 -17.32
N PHE A 222 -11.47 -0.68 -16.71
CA PHE A 222 -10.33 -1.29 -17.39
C PHE A 222 -10.17 -2.72 -16.92
N THR A 223 -10.89 -3.62 -17.57
CA THR A 223 -11.08 -5.03 -17.15
C THR A 223 -10.42 -6.03 -18.09
N SER A 224 -9.92 -5.57 -19.23
CA SER A 224 -9.25 -6.40 -20.22
C SER A 224 -7.94 -5.75 -20.61
N TYR A 225 -6.83 -6.31 -20.13
CA TYR A 225 -5.48 -5.79 -20.35
C TYR A 225 -4.49 -6.96 -20.49
N PRO A 226 -3.33 -6.71 -21.09
CA PRO A 226 -2.29 -7.73 -21.22
C PRO A 226 -1.83 -8.23 -19.86
N ASP A 227 -1.61 -9.55 -19.74
CA ASP A 227 -1.15 -10.19 -18.51
C ASP A 227 -2.04 -9.86 -17.30
N ALA A 228 -3.36 -9.98 -17.51
CA ALA A 228 -4.35 -9.67 -16.49
C ALA A 228 -4.41 -10.78 -15.42
N GLY A 229 -4.20 -10.39 -14.19
CA GLY A 229 -4.27 -11.25 -13.01
C GLY A 229 -5.35 -10.79 -12.02
N TYR A 230 -5.02 -10.89 -10.73
CA TYR A 230 -5.83 -10.37 -9.63
C TYR A 230 -5.40 -8.95 -9.31
N ASN A 231 -6.09 -7.94 -9.85
CA ASN A 231 -5.81 -6.52 -9.58
C ASN A 231 -6.00 -6.24 -8.10
N HIS A 232 -4.89 -6.24 -7.38
CA HIS A 232 -4.80 -6.20 -5.93
C HIS A 232 -4.79 -4.77 -5.40
N SER A 233 -3.82 -3.99 -5.85
CA SER A 233 -3.55 -2.65 -5.35
C SER A 233 -3.08 -1.73 -6.47
N GLY A 234 -2.99 -0.44 -6.19
CA GLY A 234 -2.42 0.51 -7.12
C GLY A 234 -2.35 1.94 -6.57
N TRP A 235 -1.58 2.77 -7.26
CA TRP A 235 -1.32 4.15 -6.82
C TRP A 235 -1.24 5.10 -7.99
N LEU A 236 -1.83 6.30 -7.84
CA LEU A 236 -1.82 7.36 -8.83
C LEU A 236 -0.64 8.32 -8.58
N ASN A 237 0.03 8.75 -9.64
CA ASN A 237 1.06 9.80 -9.51
C ASN A 237 0.43 11.17 -9.21
N GLU A 238 1.25 12.12 -8.72
CA GLU A 238 0.81 13.47 -8.35
C GLU A 238 0.15 14.23 -9.51
N ASN A 239 0.62 14.02 -10.75
CA ASN A 239 0.07 14.64 -11.95
C ASN A 239 -1.24 14.01 -12.42
N LYS A 240 -1.69 12.92 -11.80
CA LYS A 240 -2.92 12.18 -12.12
C LYS A 240 -2.95 11.63 -13.56
N THR A 241 -1.79 11.27 -14.08
CA THR A 241 -1.63 10.78 -15.46
C THR A 241 -1.17 9.33 -15.52
N ILE A 242 -0.48 8.85 -14.49
CA ILE A 242 0.08 7.50 -14.41
C ILE A 242 -0.50 6.78 -13.20
N TYR A 243 -1.05 5.60 -13.42
CA TYR A 243 -1.49 4.69 -12.37
C TYR A 243 -0.63 3.43 -12.39
N ALA A 244 0.02 3.13 -11.26
CA ALA A 244 0.66 1.84 -11.07
C ALA A 244 -0.41 0.84 -10.63
N MET A 245 -0.55 -0.27 -11.34
CA MET A 245 -1.49 -1.35 -11.05
C MET A 245 -0.72 -2.64 -10.80
N LEU A 246 -0.99 -3.27 -9.67
CA LEU A 246 -0.30 -4.46 -9.19
C LEU A 246 -1.26 -5.65 -9.15
N ASP A 247 -0.92 -6.70 -9.89
CA ASP A 247 -1.67 -7.96 -9.89
C ASP A 247 -1.00 -8.95 -8.93
N GLU A 248 -1.71 -9.35 -7.86
CA GLU A 248 -1.21 -10.24 -6.81
C GLU A 248 -1.37 -11.71 -7.21
N ASN A 249 -0.56 -12.12 -8.16
CA ASN A 249 -0.43 -13.53 -8.54
C ASN A 249 1.06 -13.86 -8.74
N HIS A 250 1.46 -15.06 -8.36
CA HIS A 250 2.81 -15.52 -8.65
C HIS A 250 3.11 -15.48 -10.15
N GLY A 251 4.18 -14.78 -10.52
CA GLY A 251 4.64 -14.64 -11.90
C GLY A 251 3.87 -13.64 -12.74
N TYR A 252 3.03 -12.78 -12.12
CA TYR A 252 2.39 -11.67 -12.79
C TYR A 252 3.15 -10.37 -12.55
N ASP A 253 3.10 -9.49 -13.51
CA ASP A 253 3.92 -8.28 -13.57
C ASP A 253 3.14 -7.03 -13.15
N VAL A 254 3.88 -6.00 -12.72
CA VAL A 254 3.38 -4.65 -12.45
C VAL A 254 3.09 -3.95 -13.77
N LYS A 255 2.00 -3.18 -13.84
CA LYS A 255 1.61 -2.37 -15.00
C LYS A 255 1.65 -0.88 -14.65
N LEU A 256 2.22 -0.06 -15.54
CA LEU A 256 1.96 1.38 -15.54
C LEU A 256 0.91 1.69 -16.60
N LEU A 257 -0.12 2.40 -16.19
CA LEU A 257 -1.23 2.79 -17.05
C LEU A 257 -1.18 4.30 -17.32
N ASP A 258 -1.44 4.70 -18.57
CA ASP A 258 -1.83 6.07 -18.89
C ASP A 258 -3.31 6.24 -18.55
N VAL A 259 -3.58 7.07 -17.55
CA VAL A 259 -4.94 7.43 -17.10
C VAL A 259 -5.25 8.92 -17.31
N SER A 260 -4.45 9.61 -18.13
CA SER A 260 -4.64 11.03 -18.46
C SER A 260 -5.96 11.29 -19.21
N ASP A 261 -6.43 10.30 -19.97
CA ASP A 261 -7.75 10.25 -20.59
C ASP A 261 -8.49 8.99 -20.16
N LEU A 262 -9.41 9.11 -19.22
CA LEU A 262 -10.17 7.98 -18.67
C LEU A 262 -11.08 7.30 -19.71
N THR A 263 -11.35 7.95 -20.86
CA THR A 263 -12.08 7.32 -21.96
C THR A 263 -11.20 6.39 -22.82
N ASN A 264 -9.87 6.44 -22.62
CA ASN A 264 -8.89 5.69 -23.40
C ASN A 264 -7.67 5.26 -22.55
N ILE A 265 -7.91 4.54 -21.46
CA ILE A 265 -6.85 4.00 -20.60
C ILE A 265 -6.00 3.00 -21.40
N SER A 266 -4.67 3.11 -21.27
CA SER A 266 -3.75 2.20 -21.96
C SER A 266 -2.58 1.77 -21.08
N VAL A 267 -2.04 0.57 -21.33
CA VAL A 267 -0.83 0.08 -20.68
C VAL A 267 0.39 0.72 -21.33
N LEU A 268 1.21 1.40 -20.55
CA LEU A 268 2.48 2.00 -20.98
C LEU A 268 3.62 1.01 -20.90
N SER A 269 3.73 0.29 -19.79
CA SER A 269 4.75 -0.73 -19.59
C SER A 269 4.27 -1.85 -18.69
N ILE A 270 4.91 -3.01 -18.81
CA ILE A 270 4.74 -4.20 -17.98
C ILE A 270 6.14 -4.63 -17.55
N PHE A 271 6.38 -4.80 -16.26
CA PHE A 271 7.70 -5.10 -15.71
C PHE A 271 7.61 -5.79 -14.35
N ASN A 272 8.70 -6.41 -13.92
CA ASN A 272 8.80 -7.11 -12.64
C ASN A 272 10.15 -6.86 -11.95
N SER A 273 10.35 -7.50 -10.78
CA SER A 273 11.60 -7.40 -10.01
C SER A 273 12.83 -8.00 -10.72
N GLY A 274 12.63 -8.88 -11.68
CA GLY A 274 13.70 -9.60 -12.36
C GLY A 274 14.43 -10.65 -11.49
N VAL A 275 13.93 -10.96 -10.30
CA VAL A 275 14.58 -11.90 -9.36
C VAL A 275 14.21 -13.34 -9.65
N ASP A 276 12.92 -13.66 -9.67
CA ASP A 276 12.41 -15.01 -9.94
C ASP A 276 11.16 -14.96 -10.81
N PRO A 277 10.95 -15.94 -11.69
CA PRO A 277 9.71 -16.01 -12.50
C PRO A 277 8.42 -16.16 -11.69
N GLN A 278 8.50 -16.48 -10.40
CA GLN A 278 7.37 -16.58 -9.48
C GLN A 278 7.27 -15.36 -8.53
N SER A 279 8.09 -14.32 -8.75
CA SER A 279 8.00 -13.06 -7.99
C SER A 279 6.59 -12.49 -8.06
N MET A 280 6.16 -11.87 -6.97
CA MET A 280 4.80 -11.35 -6.81
C MET A 280 4.84 -10.01 -6.09
N ALA A 281 4.32 -8.96 -6.72
CA ALA A 281 4.15 -7.64 -6.09
C ALA A 281 2.94 -7.68 -5.16
N HIS A 282 2.99 -6.90 -4.06
CA HIS A 282 1.87 -6.73 -3.14
C HIS A 282 1.34 -5.29 -3.16
N ASN A 283 1.98 -4.35 -2.45
CA ASN A 283 1.58 -2.95 -2.41
C ASN A 283 2.61 -2.05 -3.06
N GLY A 284 2.16 -0.96 -3.68
CA GLY A 284 3.04 -0.01 -4.33
C GLY A 284 2.57 1.43 -4.16
N ILE A 285 3.54 2.33 -3.89
CA ILE A 285 3.30 3.77 -3.72
C ILE A 285 4.20 4.54 -4.67
N ILE A 286 3.62 5.47 -5.43
CA ILE A 286 4.36 6.43 -6.26
C ILE A 286 4.64 7.68 -5.42
N LYS A 287 5.92 8.10 -5.37
CA LYS A 287 6.36 9.38 -4.82
C LYS A 287 7.31 10.07 -5.81
N GLY A 288 6.88 11.20 -6.37
CA GLY A 288 7.60 11.83 -7.48
C GLY A 288 7.73 10.90 -8.68
N ASP A 289 8.96 10.71 -9.15
CA ASP A 289 9.26 9.81 -10.28
C ASP A 289 9.66 8.39 -9.83
N LEU A 290 9.42 8.01 -8.59
CA LEU A 290 9.76 6.70 -8.05
C LEU A 290 8.52 5.90 -7.65
N LEU A 291 8.52 4.63 -8.00
CA LEU A 291 7.54 3.64 -7.54
C LEU A 291 8.22 2.70 -6.55
N PHE A 292 7.75 2.71 -5.32
CA PHE A 292 8.18 1.85 -4.22
C PHE A 292 7.22 0.69 -4.10
N ILE A 293 7.73 -0.54 -4.10
CA ILE A 293 6.91 -1.76 -4.07
C ILE A 293 7.40 -2.68 -2.95
N SER A 294 6.47 -3.12 -2.09
CA SER A 294 6.66 -4.30 -1.27
C SER A 294 6.42 -5.54 -2.14
N TYR A 295 7.48 -6.28 -2.42
CA TYR A 295 7.48 -7.32 -3.45
C TYR A 295 7.59 -8.73 -2.84
N TYR A 296 6.84 -8.99 -1.77
CA TYR A 296 6.85 -10.25 -1.02
C TYR A 296 8.28 -10.80 -0.82
N HIS A 297 8.58 -11.99 -1.36
CA HIS A 297 9.87 -12.69 -1.22
C HIS A 297 11.07 -11.86 -1.70
N ASP A 298 10.87 -10.91 -2.60
CA ASP A 298 11.94 -10.08 -3.12
C ASP A 298 12.25 -8.87 -2.24
N GLY A 299 11.42 -8.60 -1.20
CA GLY A 299 11.59 -7.45 -0.32
C GLY A 299 11.14 -6.13 -0.94
N LEU A 300 11.83 -5.05 -0.62
CA LEU A 300 11.61 -3.72 -1.21
C LEU A 300 12.20 -3.66 -2.62
N ARG A 301 11.42 -3.18 -3.58
CA ARG A 301 11.88 -2.85 -4.94
C ARG A 301 11.48 -1.42 -5.28
N VAL A 302 12.42 -0.63 -5.81
CA VAL A 302 12.17 0.76 -6.19
C VAL A 302 12.53 0.96 -7.65
N PHE A 303 11.58 1.52 -8.41
CA PHE A 303 11.71 1.76 -9.83
C PHE A 303 11.66 3.27 -10.12
N ASP A 304 12.58 3.76 -10.94
CA ASP A 304 12.48 5.06 -11.60
C ASP A 304 11.47 4.91 -12.76
N ILE A 305 10.40 5.67 -12.68
CA ILE A 305 9.30 5.71 -13.66
C ILE A 305 9.20 7.08 -14.36
N SER A 306 10.26 7.88 -14.32
CA SER A 306 10.33 9.17 -15.04
C SER A 306 10.13 9.01 -16.55
N ASP A 307 10.57 7.86 -17.11
CA ASP A 307 10.10 7.36 -18.40
C ASP A 307 9.17 6.15 -18.16
N PRO A 308 7.85 6.35 -18.13
CA PRO A 308 6.92 5.28 -17.80
C PRO A 308 6.83 4.17 -18.89
N LEU A 309 7.43 4.38 -20.06
CA LEU A 309 7.57 3.34 -21.08
C LEU A 309 8.74 2.39 -20.79
N ASN A 310 9.72 2.84 -19.99
CA ASN A 310 10.95 2.10 -19.69
C ASN A 310 11.32 2.23 -18.20
N PRO A 311 10.54 1.69 -17.26
CA PRO A 311 10.86 1.70 -15.85
C PRO A 311 12.22 1.06 -15.56
N ILE A 312 13.01 1.66 -14.66
CA ILE A 312 14.34 1.17 -14.32
C ILE A 312 14.40 0.90 -12.82
N GLN A 313 14.71 -0.33 -12.40
CA GLN A 313 14.95 -0.63 -10.99
C GLN A 313 16.22 0.09 -10.51
N THR A 314 16.08 0.90 -9.46
CA THR A 314 17.16 1.75 -8.91
C THR A 314 17.67 1.26 -7.57
N TRP A 315 16.76 0.89 -6.64
CA TRP A 315 17.12 0.37 -5.33
C TRP A 315 16.37 -0.92 -5.00
N GLU A 316 16.97 -1.66 -4.07
CA GLU A 316 16.39 -2.87 -3.51
C GLU A 316 16.81 -3.05 -2.05
N TYR A 317 16.01 -3.78 -1.28
CA TYR A 317 16.40 -4.35 -0.01
C TYR A 317 15.64 -5.65 0.22
N ASP A 318 16.37 -6.76 0.38
CA ASP A 318 15.77 -8.07 0.66
C ASP A 318 15.49 -8.18 2.17
N THR A 319 14.20 -8.19 2.54
CA THR A 319 13.74 -8.34 3.92
C THR A 319 13.57 -9.82 4.30
N TYR A 320 13.45 -10.72 3.31
CA TYR A 320 13.17 -12.14 3.49
C TYR A 320 14.08 -13.01 2.62
N PRO A 321 15.33 -13.27 3.04
CA PRO A 321 16.37 -13.92 2.22
C PRO A 321 16.11 -15.42 1.93
N SER A 322 14.89 -15.90 2.13
CA SER A 322 14.48 -17.25 1.75
C SER A 322 13.99 -17.27 0.31
N ASN A 323 14.57 -18.13 -0.51
CA ASN A 323 14.27 -18.27 -1.93
C ASN A 323 13.15 -19.28 -2.25
N ASN A 324 12.25 -19.51 -1.31
CA ASN A 324 11.10 -20.40 -1.52
C ASN A 324 9.87 -19.58 -1.87
N TYR A 325 9.60 -19.39 -3.14
CA TYR A 325 8.46 -18.60 -3.68
C TYR A 325 7.10 -19.29 -3.52
N ALA A 326 6.91 -20.06 -2.45
CA ALA A 326 5.64 -20.71 -2.15
C ALA A 326 4.81 -19.88 -1.17
N GLY A 327 3.61 -19.49 -1.57
CA GLY A 327 2.65 -18.76 -0.75
C GLY A 327 3.04 -17.29 -0.52
N TYR A 328 2.48 -16.71 0.52
CA TYR A 328 2.61 -15.30 0.87
C TYR A 328 3.65 -15.13 1.97
N LYS A 329 4.80 -14.53 1.66
CA LYS A 329 5.91 -14.30 2.58
C LYS A 329 6.76 -13.12 2.16
N GLY A 330 7.39 -12.47 3.14
CA GLY A 330 8.30 -11.36 2.89
C GLY A 330 7.62 -9.99 3.02
N ALA A 331 8.06 -9.01 2.23
CA ALA A 331 7.60 -7.64 2.31
C ALA A 331 6.10 -7.51 2.00
N TRP A 332 5.35 -6.90 2.93
CA TRP A 332 3.91 -6.71 2.85
C TRP A 332 3.55 -5.27 2.54
N GLY A 333 3.94 -4.32 3.39
CA GLY A 333 3.68 -2.90 3.26
C GLY A 333 4.93 -2.09 2.95
N VAL A 334 4.75 -0.95 2.34
CA VAL A 334 5.79 0.05 2.09
C VAL A 334 5.23 1.45 2.28
N TYR A 335 5.94 2.33 3.01
CA TYR A 335 5.56 3.72 3.16
C TYR A 335 6.76 4.65 2.93
N PRO A 336 6.81 5.36 1.78
CA PRO A 336 7.94 6.23 1.42
C PRO A 336 7.71 7.72 1.74
N ASN A 337 6.54 8.12 2.29
CA ASN A 337 6.13 9.52 2.30
C ASN A 337 6.62 10.34 3.50
N LEU A 338 7.51 9.79 4.34
CA LEU A 338 8.10 10.55 5.45
C LEU A 338 8.91 11.76 4.94
N PRO A 339 8.90 12.90 5.68
CA PRO A 339 9.65 14.11 5.34
C PRO A 339 11.17 13.91 5.25
N SER A 340 11.74 13.06 6.10
CA SER A 340 13.18 12.72 6.06
C SER A 340 13.58 11.98 4.78
N GLY A 341 12.61 11.36 4.08
CA GLY A 341 12.86 10.45 2.96
C GLY A 341 13.20 9.03 3.40
N ASN A 342 13.13 8.72 4.69
CA ASN A 342 13.20 7.34 5.18
C ASN A 342 12.01 6.54 4.64
N ILE A 343 12.24 5.26 4.38
CA ILE A 343 11.23 4.34 3.86
C ILE A 343 10.94 3.33 4.95
N ILE A 344 9.67 3.14 5.26
CA ILE A 344 9.20 2.09 6.15
C ILE A 344 8.81 0.89 5.31
N VAL A 345 9.25 -0.30 5.71
CA VAL A 345 8.82 -1.57 5.10
C VAL A 345 8.39 -2.52 6.21
N SER A 346 7.24 -3.13 6.08
CA SER A 346 6.83 -4.26 6.90
C SER A 346 7.07 -5.57 6.16
N ASP A 347 7.57 -6.55 6.88
CA ASP A 347 7.73 -7.92 6.39
C ASP A 347 6.90 -8.87 7.25
N MET A 348 6.17 -9.75 6.62
CA MET A 348 5.22 -10.67 7.27
C MET A 348 5.84 -11.52 8.38
N GLN A 349 7.10 -11.93 8.23
CA GLN A 349 7.78 -12.83 9.14
C GLN A 349 8.85 -12.16 9.97
N THR A 350 9.50 -11.14 9.44
CA THR A 350 10.72 -10.57 10.01
C THR A 350 10.51 -9.18 10.64
N GLY A 351 9.39 -8.49 10.37
CA GLY A 351 8.98 -7.30 11.12
C GLY A 351 9.18 -5.97 10.40
N LEU A 352 9.61 -4.96 11.14
CA LEU A 352 9.75 -3.57 10.68
C LEU A 352 11.18 -3.29 10.21
N TYR A 353 11.27 -2.65 9.04
CA TYR A 353 12.52 -2.19 8.44
C TYR A 353 12.44 -0.71 8.14
#